data_bee4b09bae8237dfdae808c8fb617ca9
#
_entry.id   bee4b09bae8237dfdae808c8fb617ca9
#
_cell.length_a   1.000
_cell.length_b   1.000
_cell.length_c   1.000
_cell.angle_alpha   90.00
_cell.angle_beta   90.00
_cell.angle_gamma   90.00
#
_symmetry.space_group_name_H-M   'P 1'
#
loop_
_entity.id
_entity.type
_entity.pdbx_description
1 polymer ?
#
loop_
_entity_poly.entity_id
_entity_poly.type
_entity_poly.pdbx_seq_one_letter_code
_entity_poly.pdbx_strand_id
1 'polypeptide(L)'
;GSGKSFTAKREMVGLALAAENGDSGVPDDIIVIDPESEYRPLIEGLGGEVIEVSATSPNHINAMDMEQGYGDGENPVVLKSEFLLSLCEQLMGSGKLSAKEKSIIDRCAAQCYREYIRRGYTGAVPTLQDFHAELLRQPEPEARDVALAIELFTEGSLNTFAKPTNVDTNSRILCYDIRDLGRQLLPVGMLVVLDS
;
A
#
# COMPACT_ATOMS: atom_id res chain seq x y z
N GLY A 1 3.66 2.91 10.68
CA GLY A 1 3.53 3.99 11.61
C GLY A 1 3.99 3.62 13.00
N SER A 2 4.29 4.61 13.78
CA SER A 2 4.61 4.41 15.17
C SER A 2 3.40 3.82 15.89
N GLY A 3 3.56 2.88 16.77
CA GLY A 3 2.46 2.21 17.44
C GLY A 3 2.04 0.89 16.80
N LYS A 4 2.54 0.59 15.62
CA LYS A 4 2.36 -0.73 15.03
C LYS A 4 3.47 -1.64 15.51
N SER A 5 3.13 -2.80 16.04
CA SER A 5 4.11 -3.85 16.26
C SER A 5 4.00 -4.89 15.16
N PHE A 6 5.14 -5.32 14.71
CA PHE A 6 5.26 -6.29 13.65
C PHE A 6 5.91 -7.56 14.21
N THR A 7 5.24 -8.70 14.02
CA THR A 7 5.76 -9.98 14.45
C THR A 7 5.75 -10.95 13.28
N ALA A 8 6.89 -11.56 13.01
CA ALA A 8 7.00 -12.63 12.06
C ALA A 8 7.59 -13.84 12.76
N LYS A 9 6.96 -14.99 12.61
CA LYS A 9 7.49 -16.24 13.09
C LYS A 9 8.24 -16.93 11.97
N ARG A 10 9.35 -17.52 12.32
CA ARG A 10 10.23 -18.14 11.33
C ARG A 10 9.57 -19.32 10.61
N GLU A 11 8.85 -20.16 11.36
CA GLU A 11 8.12 -21.29 10.78
C GLU A 11 6.92 -20.85 9.94
N MET A 12 6.56 -19.58 10.09
CA MET A 12 5.48 -18.97 9.35
C MET A 12 6.03 -17.92 8.39
N VAL A 13 7.05 -18.32 7.63
CA VAL A 13 7.60 -17.45 6.59
C VAL A 13 6.46 -16.95 5.73
N GLY A 14 6.30 -15.64 5.67
CA GLY A 14 5.19 -15.02 4.96
C GLY A 14 3.97 -14.72 5.80
N LEU A 15 3.95 -15.06 7.10
CA LEU A 15 2.94 -14.53 8.00
C LEU A 15 3.52 -13.34 8.73
N ALA A 16 2.89 -12.20 8.59
CA ALA A 16 3.20 -11.01 9.34
C ALA A 16 1.97 -10.60 10.14
N LEU A 17 2.16 -10.34 11.41
CA LEU A 17 1.11 -9.86 12.29
C LEU A 17 1.46 -8.42 12.65
N ALA A 18 0.66 -7.48 12.18
CA ALA A 18 0.76 -6.08 12.54
C ALA A 18 -0.39 -5.74 13.47
N ALA A 19 -0.08 -5.12 14.60
CA ALA A 19 -1.08 -4.74 15.58
C ALA A 19 -0.91 -3.28 15.96
N GLU A 20 -2.02 -2.56 16.04
CA GLU A 20 -2.06 -1.24 16.63
C GLU A 20 -2.58 -1.38 18.05
N ASN A 21 -1.91 -0.75 18.99
CA ASN A 21 -2.30 -0.79 20.39
C ASN A 21 -3.08 0.46 20.75
N GLY A 22 -4.21 0.26 21.41
CA GLY A 22 -4.93 1.35 22.02
C GLY A 22 -4.33 1.76 23.35
N ASP A 23 -4.97 2.70 24.03
CA ASP A 23 -4.52 3.26 25.30
C ASP A 23 -4.37 2.21 26.41
N SER A 24 -5.06 1.11 26.29
CA SER A 24 -5.01 0.04 27.28
C SER A 24 -3.83 -0.93 27.06
N GLY A 25 -3.06 -0.76 25.99
CA GLY A 25 -2.03 -1.71 25.60
C GLY A 25 -2.56 -2.97 24.94
N VAL A 26 -3.88 -3.11 24.80
CA VAL A 26 -4.50 -4.21 24.05
C VAL A 26 -4.61 -3.80 22.59
N PRO A 27 -4.27 -4.70 21.66
CA PRO A 27 -4.39 -4.36 20.23
C PRO A 27 -5.82 -4.00 19.85
N ASP A 28 -6.01 -2.84 19.24
CA ASP A 28 -7.30 -2.43 18.71
C ASP A 28 -7.56 -3.09 17.35
N ASP A 29 -6.53 -3.15 16.53
CA ASP A 29 -6.60 -3.74 15.20
C ASP A 29 -5.46 -4.72 14.99
N ILE A 30 -5.79 -5.85 14.37
CA ILE A 30 -4.80 -6.87 14.03
C ILE A 30 -4.85 -7.08 12.53
N ILE A 31 -3.70 -6.94 11.87
CA ILE A 31 -3.55 -7.18 10.44
C ILE A 31 -2.64 -8.39 10.28
N VAL A 32 -3.14 -9.41 9.59
CA VAL A 32 -2.38 -10.63 9.32
C VAL A 32 -2.13 -10.72 7.82
N ILE A 33 -0.88 -10.95 7.45
CA ILE A 33 -0.51 -11.22 6.07
C ILE A 33 -0.21 -12.72 5.97
N ASP A 34 -0.97 -13.41 5.15
CA ASP A 34 -0.91 -14.88 5.08
C ASP A 34 -0.70 -15.33 3.63
N PRO A 35 0.56 -15.48 3.20
CA PRO A 35 0.85 -15.90 1.84
C PRO A 35 0.50 -17.35 1.55
N GLU A 36 0.35 -18.20 2.57
CA GLU A 36 0.09 -19.61 2.41
C GLU A 36 -1.37 -19.99 2.70
N SER A 37 -2.20 -19.06 3.06
CA SER A 37 -3.62 -19.28 3.42
C SER A 37 -3.81 -20.28 4.56
N GLU A 38 -2.87 -20.35 5.48
CA GLU A 38 -2.89 -21.33 6.56
C GLU A 38 -3.78 -20.92 7.72
N TYR A 39 -4.02 -19.62 7.87
CA TYR A 39 -4.64 -19.04 9.07
C TYR A 39 -6.10 -18.67 8.89
N ARG A 40 -6.68 -18.91 7.70
CA ARG A 40 -8.08 -18.58 7.42
C ARG A 40 -9.05 -19.14 8.48
N PRO A 41 -9.00 -20.44 8.82
CA PRO A 41 -9.94 -20.96 9.82
C PRO A 41 -9.81 -20.31 11.18
N LEU A 42 -8.59 -20.00 11.60
CA LEU A 42 -8.34 -19.33 12.87
C LEU A 42 -8.92 -17.93 12.88
N ILE A 43 -8.64 -17.16 11.81
CA ILE A 43 -9.10 -15.78 11.69
C ILE A 43 -10.63 -15.71 11.66
N GLU A 44 -11.27 -16.57 10.87
CA GLU A 44 -12.73 -16.62 10.79
C GLU A 44 -13.34 -17.04 12.12
N GLY A 45 -12.71 -18.00 12.81
CA GLY A 45 -13.14 -18.44 14.14
C GLY A 45 -13.06 -17.35 15.19
N LEU A 46 -12.19 -16.36 15.01
CA LEU A 46 -12.06 -15.19 15.88
C LEU A 46 -12.96 -14.01 15.45
N GLY A 47 -13.79 -14.20 14.45
CA GLY A 47 -14.66 -13.16 13.93
C GLY A 47 -13.96 -12.17 13.00
N GLY A 48 -12.79 -12.52 12.52
CA GLY A 48 -12.03 -11.67 11.59
C GLY A 48 -12.45 -11.86 10.14
N GLU A 49 -11.99 -10.94 9.31
CA GLU A 49 -12.24 -10.94 7.86
C GLU A 49 -10.99 -11.44 7.12
N VAL A 50 -11.22 -12.25 6.08
CA VAL A 50 -10.16 -12.69 5.19
C VAL A 50 -10.38 -12.05 3.81
N ILE A 51 -9.37 -11.32 3.34
CA ILE A 51 -9.41 -10.62 2.06
C ILE A 51 -8.41 -11.28 1.13
N GLU A 52 -8.88 -11.89 0.06
CA GLU A 52 -8.01 -12.43 -0.97
C GLU A 52 -7.54 -11.34 -1.90
N VAL A 53 -6.23 -11.28 -2.13
CA VAL A 53 -5.60 -10.29 -3.00
C VAL A 53 -4.73 -11.02 -4.01
N SER A 54 -5.00 -10.81 -5.28
CA SER A 54 -4.23 -11.42 -6.37
C SER A 54 -4.37 -10.59 -7.64
N ALA A 55 -3.58 -10.92 -8.65
CA ALA A 55 -3.65 -10.24 -9.95
C ALA A 55 -5.01 -10.43 -10.64
N THR A 56 -5.72 -11.51 -10.34
CA THR A 56 -6.99 -11.86 -10.99
C THR A 56 -8.21 -11.70 -10.08
N SER A 57 -8.01 -11.42 -8.81
CA SER A 57 -9.10 -11.19 -7.86
C SER A 57 -9.82 -9.88 -8.17
N PRO A 58 -11.14 -9.81 -7.96
CA PRO A 58 -11.87 -8.54 -8.07
C PRO A 58 -11.57 -7.59 -6.91
N ASN A 59 -10.89 -8.05 -5.88
CA ASN A 59 -10.55 -7.23 -4.72
C ASN A 59 -9.36 -6.33 -5.03
N HIS A 60 -9.52 -5.05 -4.67
CA HIS A 60 -8.48 -4.04 -4.85
C HIS A 60 -8.23 -3.32 -3.53
N ILE A 61 -6.97 -3.04 -3.29
CA ILE A 61 -6.52 -2.20 -2.17
C ILE A 61 -5.70 -1.08 -2.79
N ASN A 62 -6.14 0.15 -2.58
CA ASN A 62 -5.45 1.31 -3.13
C ASN A 62 -4.18 1.58 -2.34
N ALA A 63 -3.02 1.44 -2.99
CA ALA A 63 -1.73 1.73 -2.38
C ALA A 63 -1.62 3.17 -1.87
N MET A 64 -2.39 4.09 -2.45
CA MET A 64 -2.36 5.51 -2.10
C MET A 64 -3.46 5.92 -1.12
N ASP A 65 -4.19 4.98 -0.53
CA ASP A 65 -5.19 5.33 0.48
C ASP A 65 -4.55 6.18 1.60
N MET A 66 -5.24 7.24 1.95
CA MET A 66 -4.83 8.15 3.02
C MET A 66 -6.10 8.64 3.70
N GLU A 67 -6.25 8.32 4.97
CA GLU A 67 -7.33 8.83 5.79
C GLU A 67 -6.84 10.01 6.61
N GLN A 68 -7.78 10.82 7.10
CA GLN A 68 -7.46 11.86 8.05
C GLN A 68 -6.81 11.23 9.28
N GLY A 69 -5.69 11.77 9.71
CA GLY A 69 -4.93 11.18 10.82
C GLY A 69 -3.82 10.23 10.38
N TYR A 70 -3.68 9.98 9.09
CA TYR A 70 -2.54 9.20 8.59
C TYR A 70 -1.23 9.84 9.08
N GLY A 71 -0.36 9.02 9.66
CA GLY A 71 0.93 9.48 10.15
C GLY A 71 0.95 10.03 11.56
N ASP A 72 -0.13 9.92 12.34
CA ASP A 72 -0.20 10.27 13.76
C ASP A 72 0.35 11.68 14.08
N GLY A 73 -0.09 12.69 13.34
CA GLY A 73 0.32 14.08 13.55
C GLY A 73 1.56 14.51 12.78
N GLU A 74 2.26 13.59 12.12
CA GLU A 74 3.31 13.94 11.18
C GLU A 74 2.71 14.39 9.86
N ASN A 75 3.51 15.04 9.00
CA ASN A 75 3.04 15.48 7.70
C ASN A 75 2.68 14.26 6.83
N PRO A 76 1.41 14.03 6.51
CA PRO A 76 1.00 12.83 5.80
C PRO A 76 1.54 12.75 4.38
N VAL A 77 1.73 13.88 3.72
CA VAL A 77 2.26 13.91 2.34
C VAL A 77 3.71 13.49 2.33
N VAL A 78 4.51 13.92 3.32
CA VAL A 78 5.91 13.50 3.43
C VAL A 78 6.01 12.01 3.65
N LEU A 79 5.20 11.46 4.54
CA LEU A 79 5.20 10.03 4.81
C LEU A 79 4.76 9.23 3.59
N LYS A 80 3.76 9.72 2.87
CA LYS A 80 3.27 9.03 1.68
C LYS A 80 4.26 9.14 0.53
N SER A 81 4.98 10.25 0.44
CA SER A 81 6.09 10.41 -0.50
C SER A 81 7.19 9.37 -0.22
N GLU A 82 7.57 9.18 1.03
CA GLU A 82 8.54 8.15 1.42
C GLU A 82 8.07 6.75 1.04
N PHE A 83 6.80 6.46 1.27
CA PHE A 83 6.19 5.19 0.87
C PHE A 83 6.29 5.00 -0.65
N LEU A 84 5.91 6.01 -1.43
CA LEU A 84 5.97 5.94 -2.90
C LEU A 84 7.40 5.82 -3.42
N LEU A 85 8.37 6.45 -2.76
CA LEU A 85 9.78 6.26 -3.09
C LEU A 85 10.19 4.80 -2.89
N SER A 86 9.82 4.21 -1.77
CA SER A 86 10.10 2.80 -1.48
C SER A 86 9.41 1.88 -2.49
N LEU A 87 8.16 2.18 -2.82
CA LEU A 87 7.40 1.41 -3.80
C LEU A 87 8.06 1.46 -5.18
N CYS A 88 8.44 2.64 -5.64
CA CYS A 88 9.11 2.79 -6.93
C CYS A 88 10.47 2.09 -6.94
N GLU A 89 11.22 2.17 -5.86
CA GLU A 89 12.49 1.42 -5.76
C GLU A 89 12.26 -0.07 -5.89
N GLN A 90 11.23 -0.59 -5.25
CA GLN A 90 10.88 -2.01 -5.34
C GLN A 90 10.50 -2.39 -6.77
N LEU A 91 9.71 -1.56 -7.45
CA LEU A 91 9.25 -1.84 -8.82
C LEU A 91 10.34 -1.67 -9.87
N MET A 92 11.29 -0.76 -9.65
CA MET A 92 12.39 -0.47 -10.58
C MET A 92 13.65 -1.27 -10.28
N GLY A 93 13.64 -2.04 -9.21
CA GLY A 93 14.83 -2.72 -8.71
C GLY A 93 15.53 -1.92 -7.63
N SER A 94 15.86 -2.59 -6.53
CA SER A 94 16.44 -2.00 -5.33
C SER A 94 17.61 -1.07 -5.60
N GLY A 95 17.59 0.11 -5.00
CA GLY A 95 18.69 1.07 -5.05
C GLY A 95 18.92 1.71 -6.40
N LYS A 96 17.93 1.68 -7.29
CA LYS A 96 18.09 2.18 -8.66
C LYS A 96 17.57 3.59 -8.88
N LEU A 97 16.91 4.20 -7.92
CA LEU A 97 16.42 5.55 -8.11
C LEU A 97 17.55 6.58 -8.02
N SER A 98 17.67 7.40 -9.06
CA SER A 98 18.56 8.54 -9.06
C SER A 98 17.98 9.69 -8.22
N ALA A 99 18.82 10.67 -7.89
CA ALA A 99 18.35 11.86 -7.19
C ALA A 99 17.27 12.61 -7.98
N LYS A 100 17.39 12.64 -9.29
CA LYS A 100 16.42 13.29 -10.18
C LYS A 100 15.07 12.58 -10.13
N GLU A 101 15.09 11.26 -10.22
CA GLU A 101 13.89 10.44 -10.14
C GLU A 101 13.19 10.60 -8.80
N LYS A 102 13.95 10.62 -7.70
CA LYS A 102 13.40 10.86 -6.36
C LYS A 102 12.68 12.20 -6.26
N SER A 103 13.28 13.26 -6.79
CA SER A 103 12.66 14.60 -6.79
C SER A 103 11.35 14.62 -7.57
N ILE A 104 11.31 13.94 -8.70
CA ILE A 104 10.10 13.84 -9.53
C ILE A 104 8.99 13.07 -8.79
N ILE A 105 9.33 11.94 -8.19
CA ILE A 105 8.37 11.13 -7.44
C ILE A 105 7.78 11.92 -6.29
N ASP A 106 8.62 12.60 -5.52
CA ASP A 106 8.19 13.46 -4.41
C ASP A 106 7.23 14.55 -4.87
N ARG A 107 7.57 15.24 -5.94
CA ARG A 107 6.74 16.29 -6.51
C ARG A 107 5.38 15.77 -6.97
N CYS A 108 5.38 14.63 -7.66
CA CYS A 108 4.15 14.00 -8.15
C CYS A 108 3.26 13.51 -7.01
N ALA A 109 3.85 12.96 -5.95
CA ALA A 109 3.11 12.55 -4.76
C ALA A 109 2.38 13.74 -4.14
N ALA A 110 3.07 14.85 -3.95
CA ALA A 110 2.46 16.07 -3.39
C ALA A 110 1.32 16.59 -4.28
N GLN A 111 1.51 16.58 -5.58
CA GLN A 111 0.48 17.04 -6.53
C GLN A 111 -0.75 16.15 -6.50
N CYS A 112 -0.59 14.84 -6.40
CA CYS A 112 -1.71 13.90 -6.34
C CYS A 112 -2.61 14.15 -5.13
N TYR A 113 -2.05 14.48 -3.99
CA TYR A 113 -2.82 14.64 -2.76
C TYR A 113 -3.35 16.06 -2.53
N ARG A 114 -2.92 17.04 -3.31
CA ARG A 114 -3.25 18.45 -3.08
C ARG A 114 -4.76 18.69 -2.96
N GLU A 115 -5.51 18.28 -3.97
CA GLU A 115 -6.96 18.51 -3.99
C GLU A 115 -7.69 17.67 -2.95
N TYR A 116 -7.26 16.44 -2.75
CA TYR A 116 -7.86 15.54 -1.78
C TYR A 116 -7.76 16.13 -0.35
N ILE A 117 -6.58 16.61 0.02
CA ILE A 117 -6.36 17.24 1.33
C ILE A 117 -7.13 18.55 1.43
N ARG A 118 -7.14 19.36 0.36
CA ARG A 118 -7.89 20.61 0.34
C ARG A 118 -9.38 20.39 0.57
N ARG A 119 -9.91 19.27 0.10
CA ARG A 119 -11.32 18.89 0.32
C ARG A 119 -11.56 18.25 1.67
N GLY A 120 -10.60 18.21 2.55
CA GLY A 120 -10.74 17.62 3.87
C GLY A 120 -10.83 16.10 3.88
N TYR A 121 -10.10 15.45 2.98
CA TYR A 121 -10.06 13.98 2.87
C TYR A 121 -11.41 13.39 2.44
N THR A 122 -12.15 14.11 1.61
CA THR A 122 -13.43 13.67 1.07
C THR A 122 -13.36 13.48 -0.44
N GLY A 123 -14.26 12.66 -0.96
CA GLY A 123 -14.30 12.34 -2.38
C GLY A 123 -13.30 11.25 -2.77
N ALA A 124 -12.98 11.17 -4.04
CA ALA A 124 -12.12 10.12 -4.56
C ALA A 124 -10.68 10.26 -4.04
N VAL A 125 -10.17 9.19 -3.46
CA VAL A 125 -8.78 9.11 -3.02
C VAL A 125 -7.90 8.94 -4.26
N PRO A 126 -6.74 9.62 -4.34
CA PRO A 126 -5.80 9.37 -5.44
C PRO A 126 -5.38 7.90 -5.50
N THR A 127 -5.08 7.43 -6.71
CA THR A 127 -4.62 6.07 -6.95
C THR A 127 -3.25 6.08 -7.64
N LEU A 128 -2.63 4.90 -7.75
CA LEU A 128 -1.39 4.79 -8.52
C LEU A 128 -1.58 5.13 -9.99
N GLN A 129 -2.80 5.01 -10.52
CA GLN A 129 -3.10 5.46 -11.89
C GLN A 129 -3.03 6.99 -11.98
N ASP A 130 -3.51 7.70 -10.96
CA ASP A 130 -3.37 9.16 -10.88
C ASP A 130 -1.90 9.56 -10.78
N PHE A 131 -1.13 8.85 -9.97
CA PHE A 131 0.30 9.07 -9.83
C PHE A 131 1.04 8.85 -11.15
N HIS A 132 0.72 7.78 -11.86
CA HIS A 132 1.28 7.49 -13.19
C HIS A 132 0.95 8.62 -14.18
N ALA A 133 -0.30 9.06 -14.19
CA ALA A 133 -0.73 10.17 -15.05
C ALA A 133 0.03 11.46 -14.71
N GLU A 134 0.27 11.72 -13.43
CA GLU A 134 1.02 12.90 -13.00
C GLU A 134 2.48 12.84 -13.44
N LEU A 135 3.10 11.65 -13.38
CA LEU A 135 4.45 11.44 -13.92
C LEU A 135 4.52 11.81 -15.42
N LEU A 136 3.51 11.40 -16.18
CA LEU A 136 3.47 11.67 -17.62
C LEU A 136 3.29 13.15 -17.94
N ARG A 137 2.78 13.95 -17.01
CA ARG A 137 2.64 15.39 -17.17
C ARG A 137 3.94 16.16 -16.92
N GLN A 138 4.92 15.53 -16.30
CA GLN A 138 6.19 16.20 -15.97
C GLN A 138 7.02 16.39 -17.23
N PRO A 139 7.77 17.49 -17.33
CA PRO A 139 8.56 17.76 -18.55
C PRO A 139 9.85 16.96 -18.64
N GLU A 140 10.36 16.45 -17.52
CA GLU A 140 11.65 15.77 -17.50
C GLU A 140 11.54 14.35 -18.10
N PRO A 141 12.52 13.91 -18.92
CA PRO A 141 12.50 12.56 -19.48
C PRO A 141 12.60 11.47 -18.42
N GLU A 142 13.23 11.75 -17.28
CA GLU A 142 13.31 10.80 -16.16
C GLU A 142 11.93 10.45 -15.61
N ALA A 143 10.97 11.35 -15.71
CA ALA A 143 9.59 11.08 -15.30
C ALA A 143 8.95 10.01 -16.18
N ARG A 144 9.23 10.04 -17.48
CA ARG A 144 8.76 9.01 -18.41
C ARG A 144 9.38 7.66 -18.11
N ASP A 145 10.66 7.66 -17.72
CA ASP A 145 11.35 6.42 -17.35
C ASP A 145 10.67 5.78 -16.12
N VAL A 146 10.36 6.57 -15.11
CA VAL A 146 9.64 6.09 -13.93
C VAL A 146 8.25 5.60 -14.31
N ALA A 147 7.51 6.37 -15.10
CA ALA A 147 6.17 6.00 -15.54
C ALA A 147 6.16 4.67 -16.28
N LEU A 148 7.12 4.48 -17.18
CA LEU A 148 7.24 3.23 -17.93
C LEU A 148 7.59 2.05 -17.01
N ALA A 149 8.47 2.27 -16.06
CA ALA A 149 8.89 1.21 -15.14
C ALA A 149 7.76 0.72 -14.24
N ILE A 150 6.82 1.59 -13.86
CA ILE A 150 5.69 1.21 -13.00
C ILE A 150 4.41 0.95 -13.79
N GLU A 151 4.42 1.06 -15.11
CA GLU A 151 3.22 0.92 -15.94
C GLU A 151 2.52 -0.43 -15.74
N LEU A 152 3.29 -1.50 -15.64
CA LEU A 152 2.74 -2.85 -15.42
C LEU A 152 1.84 -2.90 -14.19
N PHE A 153 2.18 -2.15 -13.15
CA PHE A 153 1.51 -2.15 -11.85
C PHE A 153 0.47 -1.05 -11.69
N THR A 154 0.33 -0.18 -12.69
CA THR A 154 -0.63 0.93 -12.68
C THR A 154 -1.68 0.76 -13.76
N GLU A 155 -1.31 0.90 -15.01
CA GLU A 155 -2.20 0.75 -16.16
C GLU A 155 -2.21 -0.67 -16.72
N GLY A 156 -1.17 -1.45 -16.43
CA GLY A 156 -1.00 -2.79 -16.95
C GLY A 156 -1.78 -3.85 -16.16
N SER A 157 -1.47 -5.10 -16.46
CA SER A 157 -2.23 -6.26 -15.95
C SER A 157 -2.06 -6.52 -14.45
N LEU A 158 -1.02 -6.01 -13.82
CA LEU A 158 -0.76 -6.22 -12.39
C LEU A 158 -1.20 -5.00 -11.56
N ASN A 159 -2.34 -4.44 -11.87
CA ASN A 159 -2.87 -3.20 -11.30
C ASN A 159 -3.68 -3.40 -10.01
N THR A 160 -3.45 -4.47 -9.30
CA THR A 160 -4.18 -4.85 -8.09
C THR A 160 -4.23 -3.72 -7.05
N PHE A 161 -3.13 -2.96 -6.89
CA PHE A 161 -3.01 -1.90 -5.90
C PHE A 161 -3.15 -0.50 -6.49
N ALA A 162 -3.60 -0.39 -7.73
CA ALA A 162 -3.73 0.87 -8.47
C ALA A 162 -5.18 1.33 -8.64
N LYS A 163 -6.11 0.60 -8.07
CA LYS A 163 -7.54 0.88 -8.15
C LYS A 163 -8.06 1.31 -6.78
N PRO A 164 -9.18 2.03 -6.73
CA PRO A 164 -9.79 2.35 -5.43
C PRO A 164 -10.06 1.09 -4.61
N THR A 165 -9.86 1.20 -3.29
CA THR A 165 -10.16 0.11 -2.37
C THR A 165 -11.64 -0.22 -2.45
N ASN A 166 -11.96 -1.49 -2.70
CA ASN A 166 -13.31 -1.97 -2.84
C ASN A 166 -13.67 -3.08 -1.84
N VAL A 167 -12.85 -3.26 -0.83
CA VAL A 167 -13.07 -4.23 0.24
C VAL A 167 -13.24 -3.51 1.57
N ASP A 168 -14.00 -4.13 2.49
CA ASP A 168 -14.20 -3.59 3.82
C ASP A 168 -12.97 -3.92 4.68
N THR A 169 -12.27 -2.88 5.12
CA THR A 169 -11.08 -3.01 5.95
C THR A 169 -11.34 -2.56 7.40
N ASN A 170 -12.60 -2.47 7.80
CA ASN A 170 -12.97 -1.97 9.13
C ASN A 170 -13.05 -3.06 10.20
N SER A 171 -12.86 -4.32 9.84
CA SER A 171 -12.78 -5.40 10.83
C SER A 171 -11.60 -5.22 11.76
N ARG A 172 -11.81 -5.53 13.03
CA ARG A 172 -10.75 -5.48 14.02
C ARG A 172 -9.61 -6.46 13.71
N ILE A 173 -9.94 -7.62 13.13
CA ILE A 173 -8.97 -8.60 12.69
C ILE A 173 -9.09 -8.76 11.18
N LEU A 174 -8.03 -8.37 10.48
CA LEU A 174 -7.96 -8.49 9.03
C LEU A 174 -6.86 -9.47 8.66
N CYS A 175 -7.19 -10.42 7.80
CA CYS A 175 -6.22 -11.33 7.21
C CYS A 175 -6.15 -11.09 5.71
N TYR A 176 -4.98 -10.73 5.22
CA TYR A 176 -4.76 -10.58 3.79
C TYR A 176 -4.21 -11.90 3.25
N ASP A 177 -5.04 -12.61 2.51
CA ASP A 177 -4.61 -13.82 1.81
C ASP A 177 -3.93 -13.40 0.51
N ILE A 178 -2.61 -13.51 0.48
CA ILE A 178 -1.78 -13.10 -0.64
C ILE A 178 -1.15 -14.29 -1.35
N ARG A 179 -1.65 -15.49 -1.11
CA ARG A 179 -1.12 -16.71 -1.70
C ARG A 179 -1.05 -16.66 -3.22
N ASP A 180 -2.07 -16.11 -3.86
CA ASP A 180 -2.18 -16.03 -5.30
C ASP A 180 -1.71 -14.70 -5.89
N LEU A 181 -1.02 -13.89 -5.09
CA LEU A 181 -0.55 -12.57 -5.52
C LEU A 181 0.54 -12.68 -6.59
N GLY A 182 1.29 -13.75 -6.53
CA GLY A 182 2.34 -13.97 -7.51
C GLY A 182 3.65 -13.27 -7.16
N ARG A 183 4.68 -13.69 -7.87
CA ARG A 183 6.06 -13.29 -7.61
C ARG A 183 6.30 -11.79 -7.76
N GLN A 184 5.66 -11.19 -8.76
CA GLN A 184 5.87 -9.76 -9.06
C GLN A 184 5.15 -8.87 -8.06
N LEU A 185 3.94 -9.25 -7.66
CA LEU A 185 3.11 -8.42 -6.79
C LEU A 185 3.36 -8.65 -5.30
N LEU A 186 3.93 -9.79 -4.92
CA LEU A 186 4.11 -10.11 -3.50
C LEU A 186 4.87 -9.03 -2.72
N PRO A 187 6.05 -8.56 -3.18
CA PRO A 187 6.76 -7.50 -2.47
C PRO A 187 5.97 -6.19 -2.41
N VAL A 188 5.23 -5.88 -3.45
CA VAL A 188 4.37 -4.69 -3.51
C VAL A 188 3.25 -4.79 -2.48
N GLY A 189 2.58 -5.95 -2.44
CA GLY A 189 1.52 -6.21 -1.49
C GLY A 189 1.97 -6.08 -0.05
N MET A 190 3.16 -6.57 0.26
CA MET A 190 3.74 -6.44 1.60
C MET A 190 3.92 -4.97 1.99
N LEU A 191 4.46 -4.15 1.09
CA LEU A 191 4.64 -2.72 1.35
C LEU A 191 3.29 -2.02 1.56
N VAL A 192 2.31 -2.31 0.71
CA VAL A 192 0.99 -1.68 0.78
C VAL A 192 0.28 -1.99 2.09
N VAL A 193 0.28 -3.26 2.48
CA VAL A 193 -0.42 -3.68 3.70
C VAL A 193 0.26 -3.10 4.94
N LEU A 194 1.59 -3.05 4.97
CA LEU A 194 2.32 -2.50 6.11
C LEU A 194 2.17 -0.98 6.22
N ASP A 195 1.87 -0.28 5.13
CA ASP A 195 1.63 1.16 5.16
C ASP A 195 0.21 1.50 5.63
N SER A 196 -0.71 0.59 5.50
CA SER A 196 -2.13 0.82 5.81
C SER A 196 -2.45 0.97 7.30
#